data_33abf57562a7ce94e4560b91a4a01231
#
_entry.id   33abf57562a7ce94e4560b91a4a01231
#
_cell.length_a   1.000
_cell.length_b   1.000
_cell.length_c   1.000
_cell.angle_alpha   90.00
_cell.angle_beta   90.00
_cell.angle_gamma   90.00
#
_symmetry.space_group_name_H-M   'P 1'
#
loop_
_entity.id
_entity.type
_entity.pdbx_description
1 polymer ?
#
loop_
_entity_poly.entity_id
_entity_poly.type
_entity_poly.pdbx_seq_one_letter_code
_entity_poly.pdbx_strand_id
1 'polypeptide(L)'
;EQGQSVEDMLSLQSYKVDMVIRPLELSPDDKMDKLSGGQLRRAALARALVEDPDILLMDEPTNHLDLDVIEWLENYLKHWRGALVCVSHDKAFLATVSDKVFWLDRGRLRVSPGGFGDFDDWSSMLLEQEARELHNRERALALELEWASRGVKARRKRNVRRVQLVHEERDRLRRDQSSFRRMMSKIELPELEMAEISSKIVAEFKSVNKSFNEDGRVIPILEKFNLRIMRGDRIGILGKNGSGKTTF
;
A
#
# COMPACT_ATOMS: atom_id res chain seq x y z
N GLU A 1 -45.22 -7.46 -15.15
CA GLU A 1 -44.08 -6.62 -15.60
C GLU A 1 -44.55 -5.18 -15.60
N GLN A 2 -44.29 -4.48 -14.47
CA GLN A 2 -44.59 -3.05 -14.33
C GLN A 2 -43.49 -2.29 -15.03
N GLY A 3 -43.79 -1.64 -16.16
CA GLY A 3 -42.89 -0.72 -16.83
C GLY A 3 -42.59 0.45 -15.92
N GLN A 4 -41.38 0.49 -15.38
CA GLN A 4 -40.88 1.69 -14.75
C GLN A 4 -40.90 2.82 -15.79
N SER A 5 -41.50 3.95 -15.44
CA SER A 5 -41.50 5.15 -16.30
C SER A 5 -40.07 5.58 -16.64
N VAL A 6 -39.85 6.08 -17.86
CA VAL A 6 -38.54 6.64 -18.25
C VAL A 6 -38.12 7.76 -17.31
N GLU A 7 -39.08 8.52 -16.77
CA GLU A 7 -38.86 9.54 -15.75
C GLU A 7 -38.35 8.96 -14.42
N ASP A 8 -38.91 7.80 -14.00
CA ASP A 8 -38.42 7.10 -12.81
C ASP A 8 -36.98 6.59 -12.98
N MET A 9 -36.63 6.09 -14.16
CA MET A 9 -35.28 5.64 -14.48
C MET A 9 -34.29 6.83 -14.51
N LEU A 10 -34.65 7.95 -15.11
CA LEU A 10 -33.82 9.16 -15.14
C LEU A 10 -33.63 9.74 -13.73
N SER A 11 -34.67 9.73 -12.91
CA SER A 11 -34.59 10.23 -11.52
C SER A 11 -33.69 9.33 -10.66
N LEU A 12 -33.76 7.99 -10.83
CA LEU A 12 -32.90 7.04 -10.16
C LEU A 12 -31.42 7.18 -10.57
N GLN A 13 -31.16 7.41 -11.87
CA GLN A 13 -29.80 7.67 -12.37
C GLN A 13 -29.24 8.97 -11.81
N SER A 14 -30.03 10.06 -11.82
CA SER A 14 -29.62 11.33 -11.25
C SER A 14 -29.31 11.21 -9.76
N TYR A 15 -30.12 10.50 -8.99
CA TYR A 15 -29.90 10.24 -7.57
C TYR A 15 -28.60 9.45 -7.31
N LYS A 16 -28.34 8.37 -8.09
CA LYS A 16 -27.09 7.60 -7.98
C LYS A 16 -25.85 8.48 -8.26
N VAL A 17 -25.92 9.31 -9.28
CA VAL A 17 -24.85 10.26 -9.61
C VAL A 17 -24.60 11.20 -8.44
N ASP A 18 -25.64 11.83 -7.91
CA ASP A 18 -25.53 12.76 -6.78
C ASP A 18 -24.94 12.11 -5.52
N MET A 19 -25.33 10.87 -5.23
CA MET A 19 -24.78 10.11 -4.09
C MET A 19 -23.28 9.85 -4.17
N VAL A 20 -22.73 9.78 -5.38
CA VAL A 20 -21.30 9.52 -5.59
C VAL A 20 -20.50 10.80 -5.75
N ILE A 21 -21.00 11.78 -6.51
CA ILE A 21 -20.20 12.98 -6.84
C ILE A 21 -20.09 13.97 -5.67
N ARG A 22 -21.14 14.10 -4.84
CA ARG A 22 -21.12 15.05 -3.70
C ARG A 22 -20.04 14.71 -2.66
N PRO A 23 -19.92 13.46 -2.17
CA PRO A 23 -18.84 13.10 -1.25
C PRO A 23 -17.45 13.24 -1.86
N LEU A 24 -17.32 13.09 -3.18
CA LEU A 24 -16.09 13.28 -3.91
C LEU A 24 -15.78 14.77 -4.18
N GLU A 25 -16.59 15.70 -3.64
CA GLU A 25 -16.45 17.14 -3.80
C GLU A 25 -16.41 17.59 -5.28
N LEU A 26 -17.27 16.96 -6.09
CA LEU A 26 -17.46 17.29 -7.50
C LEU A 26 -18.82 17.92 -7.73
N SER A 27 -18.91 18.81 -8.72
CA SER A 27 -20.17 19.37 -9.18
C SER A 27 -20.55 18.80 -10.55
N PRO A 28 -21.85 18.54 -10.81
CA PRO A 28 -22.31 18.14 -12.14
C PRO A 28 -21.99 19.17 -13.24
N ASP A 29 -21.83 20.45 -12.85
CA ASP A 29 -21.55 21.56 -13.76
C ASP A 29 -20.06 21.76 -14.03
N ASP A 30 -19.19 20.98 -13.36
CA ASP A 30 -17.75 21.09 -13.53
C ASP A 30 -17.34 20.64 -14.95
N LYS A 31 -16.59 21.51 -15.62
CA LYS A 31 -16.05 21.20 -16.96
C LYS A 31 -14.76 20.43 -16.83
N MET A 32 -14.67 19.28 -17.50
CA MET A 32 -13.52 18.36 -17.44
C MET A 32 -12.18 19.03 -17.81
N ASP A 33 -12.20 20.00 -18.70
CA ASP A 33 -11.03 20.76 -19.16
C ASP A 33 -10.49 21.75 -18.12
N LYS A 34 -11.29 22.06 -17.08
CA LYS A 34 -10.93 22.98 -15.99
C LYS A 34 -10.60 22.29 -14.68
N LEU A 35 -10.75 20.98 -14.62
CA LEU A 35 -10.47 20.21 -13.42
C LEU A 35 -8.97 20.12 -13.14
N SER A 36 -8.59 20.24 -11.86
CA SER A 36 -7.25 19.92 -11.40
C SER A 36 -6.97 18.40 -11.55
N GLY A 37 -5.70 17.99 -11.52
CA GLY A 37 -5.34 16.56 -11.60
C GLY A 37 -5.98 15.69 -10.50
N GLY A 38 -6.16 16.24 -9.30
CA GLY A 38 -6.86 15.56 -8.21
C GLY A 38 -8.37 15.42 -8.48
N GLN A 39 -9.00 16.49 -8.99
CA GLN A 39 -10.42 16.44 -9.36
C GLN A 39 -10.68 15.49 -10.53
N LEU A 40 -9.79 15.43 -11.53
CA LEU A 40 -9.88 14.47 -12.63
C LEU A 40 -9.85 13.01 -12.13
N ARG A 41 -8.98 12.72 -11.16
CA ARG A 41 -8.94 11.36 -10.55
C ARG A 41 -10.22 11.05 -9.78
N ARG A 42 -10.74 12.02 -9.00
CA ARG A 42 -12.03 11.88 -8.31
C ARG A 42 -13.18 11.69 -9.28
N ALA A 43 -13.18 12.41 -10.41
CA ALA A 43 -14.17 12.24 -11.47
C ALA A 43 -14.09 10.88 -12.15
N ALA A 44 -12.89 10.35 -12.39
CA ALA A 44 -12.69 9.01 -12.92
C ALA A 44 -13.20 7.93 -11.93
N LEU A 45 -12.91 8.11 -10.62
CA LEU A 45 -13.44 7.24 -9.57
C LEU A 45 -14.97 7.31 -9.51
N ALA A 46 -15.54 8.52 -9.52
CA ALA A 46 -16.99 8.73 -9.54
C ALA A 46 -17.66 7.99 -10.70
N ARG A 47 -17.11 8.13 -11.91
CA ARG A 47 -17.62 7.44 -13.09
C ARG A 47 -17.62 5.91 -12.90
N ALA A 48 -16.51 5.34 -12.43
CA ALA A 48 -16.40 3.91 -12.21
C ALA A 48 -17.42 3.38 -11.18
N LEU A 49 -17.71 4.17 -10.12
CA LEU A 49 -18.68 3.79 -9.09
C LEU A 49 -20.14 3.95 -9.55
N VAL A 50 -20.45 4.99 -10.34
CA VAL A 50 -21.81 5.24 -10.86
C VAL A 50 -22.23 4.16 -11.85
N GLU A 51 -21.29 3.66 -12.67
CA GLU A 51 -21.53 2.59 -13.65
C GLU A 51 -21.94 1.24 -12.99
N ASP A 52 -21.73 1.10 -11.67
CA ASP A 52 -22.08 -0.07 -10.85
C ASP A 52 -21.62 -1.39 -11.50
N PRO A 53 -20.31 -1.55 -11.80
CA PRO A 53 -19.81 -2.69 -12.56
C PRO A 53 -19.78 -3.96 -11.72
N ASP A 54 -19.85 -5.13 -12.35
CA ASP A 54 -19.69 -6.43 -11.67
C ASP A 54 -18.28 -6.61 -11.07
N ILE A 55 -17.27 -6.00 -11.69
CA ILE A 55 -15.86 -6.05 -11.25
C ILE A 55 -15.28 -4.66 -11.27
N LEU A 56 -14.74 -4.22 -10.13
CA LEU A 56 -14.08 -2.94 -9.96
C LEU A 56 -12.57 -3.14 -9.72
N LEU A 57 -11.76 -2.55 -10.58
CA LEU A 57 -10.30 -2.57 -10.46
C LEU A 57 -9.82 -1.18 -10.04
N MET A 58 -9.12 -1.10 -8.91
CA MET A 58 -8.60 0.16 -8.39
C MET A 58 -7.10 0.06 -8.14
N ASP A 59 -6.38 1.09 -8.57
CA ASP A 59 -4.95 1.25 -8.32
C ASP A 59 -4.72 2.54 -7.53
N GLU A 60 -4.26 2.40 -6.27
CA GLU A 60 -4.01 3.49 -5.32
C GLU A 60 -5.18 4.49 -5.20
N PRO A 61 -6.41 4.03 -4.90
CA PRO A 61 -7.59 4.89 -4.92
C PRO A 61 -7.59 5.97 -3.83
N THR A 62 -6.85 5.76 -2.72
CA THR A 62 -6.77 6.71 -1.60
C THR A 62 -5.80 7.86 -1.86
N ASN A 63 -4.95 7.76 -2.89
CA ASN A 63 -4.01 8.81 -3.23
C ASN A 63 -4.72 10.12 -3.60
N HIS A 64 -4.32 11.20 -2.93
CA HIS A 64 -4.86 12.56 -3.12
C HIS A 64 -6.32 12.74 -2.67
N LEU A 65 -6.88 11.79 -1.93
CA LEU A 65 -8.17 11.94 -1.25
C LEU A 65 -7.96 12.49 0.17
N ASP A 66 -8.92 13.26 0.63
CA ASP A 66 -8.99 13.68 2.02
C ASP A 66 -9.56 12.56 2.89
N LEU A 67 -9.30 12.62 4.19
CA LEU A 67 -9.73 11.58 5.13
C LEU A 67 -11.25 11.34 5.06
N ASP A 68 -12.04 12.42 5.01
CA ASP A 68 -13.50 12.34 4.93
C ASP A 68 -13.96 11.56 3.68
N VAL A 69 -13.24 11.75 2.54
CA VAL A 69 -13.52 11.06 1.27
C VAL A 69 -13.09 9.60 1.33
N ILE A 70 -11.97 9.30 2.00
CA ILE A 70 -11.50 7.92 2.20
C ILE A 70 -12.50 7.15 3.06
N GLU A 71 -12.94 7.71 4.19
CA GLU A 71 -13.94 7.09 5.06
C GLU A 71 -15.27 6.84 4.33
N TRP A 72 -15.70 7.78 3.50
CA TRP A 72 -16.89 7.59 2.67
C TRP A 72 -16.68 6.45 1.66
N LEU A 73 -15.53 6.40 0.97
CA LEU A 73 -15.20 5.35 0.00
C LEU A 73 -15.17 3.97 0.65
N GLU A 74 -14.56 3.85 1.83
CA GLU A 74 -14.56 2.62 2.62
C GLU A 74 -15.98 2.14 2.91
N ASN A 75 -16.83 3.05 3.39
CA ASN A 75 -18.23 2.73 3.69
C ASN A 75 -19.03 2.36 2.43
N TYR A 76 -18.78 3.03 1.31
CA TYR A 76 -19.41 2.70 0.03
C TYR A 76 -19.03 1.29 -0.43
N LEU A 77 -17.72 0.97 -0.42
CA LEU A 77 -17.20 -0.31 -0.88
C LEU A 77 -17.60 -1.49 0.03
N LYS A 78 -17.76 -1.29 1.33
CA LYS A 78 -18.30 -2.32 2.24
C LYS A 78 -19.69 -2.80 1.86
N HIS A 79 -20.51 -1.94 1.30
CA HIS A 79 -21.88 -2.25 0.91
C HIS A 79 -22.03 -2.60 -0.58
N TRP A 80 -20.96 -2.45 -1.32
CA TRP A 80 -20.94 -2.75 -2.74
C TRP A 80 -20.92 -4.27 -2.97
N ARG A 81 -21.68 -4.75 -3.97
CA ARG A 81 -21.92 -6.19 -4.17
C ARG A 81 -21.05 -6.83 -5.24
N GLY A 82 -20.35 -6.03 -6.05
CA GLY A 82 -19.47 -6.52 -7.10
C GLY A 82 -18.14 -7.08 -6.56
N ALA A 83 -17.34 -7.65 -7.43
CA ALA A 83 -15.98 -8.09 -7.09
C ALA A 83 -15.01 -6.93 -7.14
N LEU A 84 -14.27 -6.69 -6.04
CA LEU A 84 -13.26 -5.64 -5.91
C LEU A 84 -11.85 -6.22 -5.99
N VAL A 85 -11.00 -5.66 -6.85
CA VAL A 85 -9.55 -5.86 -6.83
C VAL A 85 -8.89 -4.51 -6.63
N CYS A 86 -8.19 -4.36 -5.53
CA CYS A 86 -7.56 -3.09 -5.15
C CYS A 86 -6.07 -3.26 -4.89
N VAL A 87 -5.26 -2.40 -5.48
CA VAL A 87 -3.85 -2.21 -5.14
C VAL A 87 -3.75 -0.93 -4.31
N SER A 88 -3.21 -1.00 -3.10
CA SER A 88 -3.00 0.17 -2.25
C SER A 88 -1.84 -0.03 -1.29
N HIS A 89 -1.22 1.06 -0.89
CA HIS A 89 -0.25 1.12 0.22
C HIS A 89 -0.92 1.51 1.55
N ASP A 90 -2.19 1.90 1.52
CA ASP A 90 -2.96 2.24 2.69
C ASP A 90 -3.47 0.97 3.39
N LYS A 91 -2.77 0.60 4.46
CA LYS A 91 -3.09 -0.60 5.26
C LYS A 91 -4.46 -0.53 5.92
N ALA A 92 -4.88 0.65 6.39
CA ALA A 92 -6.15 0.84 7.07
C ALA A 92 -7.31 0.66 6.08
N PHE A 93 -7.18 1.26 4.89
CA PHE A 93 -8.12 1.10 3.80
C PHE A 93 -8.25 -0.37 3.39
N LEU A 94 -7.12 -1.06 3.12
CA LEU A 94 -7.14 -2.48 2.74
C LEU A 94 -7.76 -3.37 3.83
N ALA A 95 -7.48 -3.10 5.10
CA ALA A 95 -8.08 -3.85 6.22
C ALA A 95 -9.60 -3.69 6.28
N THR A 96 -10.11 -2.56 5.81
CA THR A 96 -11.52 -2.23 5.82
C THR A 96 -12.30 -2.83 4.64
N VAL A 97 -11.69 -2.89 3.44
CA VAL A 97 -12.39 -3.23 2.19
C VAL A 97 -12.05 -4.58 1.62
N SER A 98 -11.04 -5.30 2.15
CA SER A 98 -10.58 -6.57 1.57
C SER A 98 -10.86 -7.78 2.45
N ASP A 99 -11.42 -8.83 1.86
CA ASP A 99 -11.61 -10.14 2.49
C ASP A 99 -10.44 -11.09 2.25
N LYS A 100 -9.62 -10.82 1.24
CA LYS A 100 -8.46 -11.62 0.84
C LYS A 100 -7.32 -10.73 0.40
N VAL A 101 -6.09 -11.17 0.66
CA VAL A 101 -4.89 -10.47 0.20
C VAL A 101 -4.11 -11.32 -0.78
N PHE A 102 -3.78 -10.75 -1.92
CA PHE A 102 -2.86 -11.32 -2.90
C PHE A 102 -1.47 -10.71 -2.70
N TRP A 103 -0.60 -11.49 -2.10
CA TRP A 103 0.79 -11.05 -1.87
C TRP A 103 1.69 -11.47 -3.03
N LEU A 104 2.14 -10.50 -3.80
CA LEU A 104 3.11 -10.70 -4.86
C LEU A 104 4.53 -10.59 -4.30
N ASP A 105 5.20 -11.72 -4.13
CA ASP A 105 6.56 -11.79 -3.63
C ASP A 105 7.47 -12.56 -4.58
N ARG A 106 8.57 -11.94 -5.01
CA ARG A 106 9.60 -12.54 -5.89
C ARG A 106 9.02 -13.27 -7.11
N GLY A 107 8.01 -12.66 -7.75
CA GLY A 107 7.32 -13.22 -8.92
C GLY A 107 6.36 -14.38 -8.62
N ARG A 108 6.06 -14.63 -7.35
CA ARG A 108 5.07 -15.63 -6.91
C ARG A 108 3.90 -14.93 -6.26
N LEU A 109 2.70 -15.35 -6.62
CA LEU A 109 1.46 -14.89 -6.00
C LEU A 109 1.09 -15.86 -4.87
N ARG A 110 0.97 -15.33 -3.66
CA ARG A 110 0.46 -16.06 -2.49
C ARG A 110 -0.87 -15.43 -2.08
N VAL A 111 -1.82 -16.27 -1.67
CA VAL A 111 -3.15 -15.81 -1.26
C VAL A 111 -3.27 -15.98 0.25
N SER A 112 -3.54 -14.90 0.97
CA SER A 112 -3.85 -14.97 2.39
C SER A 112 -5.21 -15.64 2.60
N PRO A 113 -5.36 -16.50 3.61
CA PRO A 113 -6.64 -17.11 3.95
C PRO A 113 -7.64 -16.13 4.55
N GLY A 114 -7.18 -14.98 5.02
CA GLY A 114 -7.97 -13.92 5.63
C GLY A 114 -7.77 -12.56 4.95
N GLY A 115 -8.46 -11.53 5.43
CA GLY A 115 -8.32 -10.15 5.01
C GLY A 115 -6.98 -9.53 5.42
N PHE A 116 -6.82 -8.23 5.15
CA PHE A 116 -5.57 -7.53 5.43
C PHE A 116 -5.26 -7.42 6.93
N GLY A 117 -6.27 -7.48 7.80
CA GLY A 117 -6.06 -7.43 9.26
C GLY A 117 -5.15 -8.54 9.79
N ASP A 118 -5.23 -9.74 9.20
CA ASP A 118 -4.44 -10.90 9.59
C ASP A 118 -3.14 -11.07 8.76
N PHE A 119 -2.91 -10.15 7.81
CA PHE A 119 -1.84 -10.28 6.82
C PHE A 119 -0.45 -10.22 7.45
N ASP A 120 -0.22 -9.32 8.40
CA ASP A 120 1.10 -9.13 9.02
C ASP A 120 1.52 -10.41 9.79
N ASP A 121 0.61 -11.04 10.53
CA ASP A 121 0.86 -12.30 11.24
C ASP A 121 1.07 -13.46 10.27
N TRP A 122 0.20 -13.58 9.28
CA TRP A 122 0.31 -14.62 8.26
C TRP A 122 1.60 -14.52 7.45
N SER A 123 1.98 -13.33 7.02
CA SER A 123 3.21 -13.10 6.26
C SER A 123 4.45 -13.39 7.10
N SER A 124 4.46 -13.00 8.37
CA SER A 124 5.54 -13.28 9.31
C SER A 124 5.72 -14.80 9.52
N MET A 125 4.62 -15.53 9.72
CA MET A 125 4.65 -16.99 9.85
C MET A 125 5.21 -17.68 8.59
N LEU A 126 4.84 -17.20 7.39
CA LEU A 126 5.38 -17.75 6.14
C LEU A 126 6.88 -17.47 5.98
N LEU A 127 7.34 -16.29 6.37
CA LEU A 127 8.76 -15.94 6.32
C LEU A 127 9.59 -16.76 7.29
N GLU A 128 9.09 -16.99 8.49
CA GLU A 128 9.72 -17.89 9.46
C GLU A 128 9.77 -19.35 8.97
N GLN A 129 8.70 -19.81 8.33
CA GLN A 129 8.67 -21.14 7.74
C GLN A 129 9.72 -21.26 6.64
N GLU A 130 9.80 -20.28 5.74
CA GLU A 130 10.79 -20.25 4.67
C GLU A 130 12.22 -20.20 5.22
N ALA A 131 12.49 -19.41 6.25
CA ALA A 131 13.79 -19.38 6.92
C ALA A 131 14.18 -20.75 7.48
N ARG A 132 13.23 -21.44 8.14
CA ARG A 132 13.42 -22.82 8.66
C ARG A 132 13.69 -23.82 7.55
N GLU A 133 12.96 -23.76 6.45
CA GLU A 133 13.16 -24.63 5.29
C GLU A 133 14.55 -24.42 4.65
N LEU A 134 14.97 -23.16 4.47
CA LEU A 134 16.31 -22.85 3.95
C LEU A 134 17.41 -23.37 4.87
N HIS A 135 17.26 -23.23 6.18
CA HIS A 135 18.21 -23.77 7.16
C HIS A 135 18.28 -25.29 7.14
N ASN A 136 17.14 -25.98 7.07
CA ASN A 136 17.08 -27.43 6.99
C ASN A 136 17.73 -27.95 5.69
N ARG A 137 17.48 -27.30 4.55
CA ARG A 137 18.13 -27.62 3.27
C ARG A 137 19.64 -27.42 3.34
N GLU A 138 20.10 -26.35 3.99
CA GLU A 138 21.53 -26.09 4.19
C GLU A 138 22.21 -27.21 5.00
N ARG A 139 21.58 -27.64 6.11
CA ARG A 139 22.09 -28.76 6.92
C ARG A 139 22.13 -30.09 6.15
N ALA A 140 21.06 -30.38 5.39
CA ALA A 140 21.02 -31.58 4.56
C ALA A 140 22.10 -31.56 3.48
N LEU A 141 22.30 -30.42 2.83
CA LEU A 141 23.32 -30.22 1.80
C LEU A 141 24.74 -30.37 2.40
N ALA A 142 24.99 -29.86 3.60
CA ALA A 142 26.27 -30.02 4.28
C ALA A 142 26.65 -31.50 4.48
N LEU A 143 25.69 -32.34 4.91
CA LEU A 143 25.89 -33.78 5.04
C LEU A 143 26.19 -34.46 3.70
N GLU A 144 25.49 -34.06 2.63
CA GLU A 144 25.73 -34.61 1.28
C GLU A 144 27.10 -34.19 0.72
N LEU A 145 27.55 -32.94 0.98
CA LEU A 145 28.87 -32.45 0.60
C LEU A 145 29.97 -33.17 1.37
N GLU A 146 29.78 -33.38 2.66
CA GLU A 146 30.71 -34.18 3.48
C GLU A 146 30.84 -35.63 2.97
N TRP A 147 29.69 -36.24 2.63
CA TRP A 147 29.71 -37.58 2.01
C TRP A 147 30.45 -37.55 0.66
N ALA A 148 30.25 -36.56 -0.19
CA ALA A 148 30.92 -36.43 -1.48
C ALA A 148 32.44 -36.24 -1.34
N SER A 149 32.90 -35.56 -0.27
CA SER A 149 34.33 -35.31 -0.02
C SER A 149 35.10 -36.52 0.46
N ARG A 150 34.42 -37.49 1.12
CA ARG A 150 35.07 -38.72 1.68
C ARG A 150 35.51 -39.76 0.63
N GLY A 151 35.39 -39.45 -0.68
CA GLY A 151 35.90 -40.27 -1.78
C GLY A 151 35.09 -41.55 -2.00
N VAL A 152 34.26 -41.58 -2.99
CA VAL A 152 33.34 -42.67 -3.28
C VAL A 152 34.01 -43.73 -4.14
N LYS A 153 34.52 -44.83 -3.53
CA LYS A 153 35.26 -45.90 -4.23
C LYS A 153 34.40 -46.92 -4.99
N ALA A 154 33.07 -46.93 -4.87
CA ALA A 154 32.21 -47.93 -5.49
C ALA A 154 31.14 -47.35 -6.44
N ARG A 155 31.03 -47.86 -7.65
CA ARG A 155 30.06 -47.55 -8.70
C ARG A 155 30.14 -46.11 -9.30
N ARG A 156 31.22 -45.83 -10.01
CA ARG A 156 31.55 -44.51 -10.63
C ARG A 156 30.41 -43.76 -11.31
N LYS A 157 29.58 -44.38 -12.15
CA LYS A 157 28.51 -43.63 -12.89
C LYS A 157 27.39 -43.12 -12.01
N ARG A 158 26.94 -43.89 -10.97
CA ARG A 158 25.84 -43.46 -10.07
C ARG A 158 26.26 -42.34 -9.15
N ASN A 159 27.51 -42.31 -8.78
CA ASN A 159 28.08 -41.33 -7.87
C ASN A 159 28.39 -40.02 -8.56
N VAL A 160 28.81 -39.99 -9.85
CA VAL A 160 28.99 -38.78 -10.63
C VAL A 160 27.67 -38.00 -10.72
N ARG A 161 26.55 -38.67 -11.05
CA ARG A 161 25.24 -38.02 -11.12
C ARG A 161 24.79 -37.46 -9.78
N ARG A 162 25.03 -38.18 -8.65
CA ARG A 162 24.69 -37.69 -7.31
C ARG A 162 25.52 -36.47 -6.94
N VAL A 163 26.82 -36.44 -7.21
CA VAL A 163 27.68 -35.27 -6.98
C VAL A 163 27.21 -34.08 -7.80
N GLN A 164 26.83 -34.29 -9.07
CA GLN A 164 26.26 -33.22 -9.89
C GLN A 164 24.98 -32.64 -9.28
N LEU A 165 24.05 -33.48 -8.81
CA LEU A 165 22.82 -33.04 -8.14
C LEU A 165 23.10 -32.23 -6.87
N VAL A 166 24.12 -32.63 -6.09
CA VAL A 166 24.54 -31.88 -4.90
C VAL A 166 25.07 -30.49 -5.27
N HIS A 167 25.82 -30.36 -6.35
CA HIS A 167 26.29 -29.06 -6.82
C HIS A 167 25.14 -28.20 -7.35
N GLU A 168 24.21 -28.76 -8.11
CA GLU A 168 23.01 -28.07 -8.58
C GLU A 168 22.15 -27.55 -7.41
N GLU A 169 21.95 -28.39 -6.39
CA GLU A 169 21.19 -28.01 -5.19
C GLU A 169 21.92 -26.92 -4.39
N ARG A 170 23.25 -26.97 -4.28
CA ARG A 170 24.04 -25.92 -3.63
C ARG A 170 23.84 -24.56 -4.33
N ASP A 171 23.87 -24.55 -5.68
CA ASP A 171 23.73 -23.32 -6.45
C ASP A 171 22.28 -22.80 -6.38
N ARG A 172 21.29 -23.70 -6.31
CA ARG A 172 19.88 -23.34 -6.09
C ARG A 172 19.71 -22.74 -4.70
N LEU A 173 20.20 -23.38 -3.65
CA LEU A 173 20.10 -22.91 -2.28
C LEU A 173 20.75 -21.53 -2.10
N ARG A 174 21.91 -21.29 -2.70
CA ARG A 174 22.57 -19.96 -2.69
C ARG A 174 21.71 -18.88 -3.31
N ARG A 175 21.03 -19.16 -4.42
CA ARG A 175 20.10 -18.22 -5.06
C ARG A 175 18.91 -17.93 -4.16
N ASP A 176 18.30 -18.97 -3.58
CA ASP A 176 17.14 -18.85 -2.70
C ASP A 176 17.51 -18.05 -1.44
N GLN A 177 18.62 -18.36 -0.77
CA GLN A 177 19.14 -17.63 0.39
C GLN A 177 19.43 -16.15 0.06
N SER A 178 20.07 -15.87 -1.10
CA SER A 178 20.37 -14.49 -1.48
C SER A 178 19.10 -13.69 -1.77
N SER A 179 18.11 -14.31 -2.39
CA SER A 179 16.80 -13.71 -2.65
C SER A 179 16.04 -13.42 -1.34
N PHE A 180 16.04 -14.37 -0.41
CA PHE A 180 15.44 -14.21 0.92
C PHE A 180 16.11 -13.09 1.71
N ARG A 181 17.45 -13.04 1.77
CA ARG A 181 18.19 -11.96 2.47
C ARG A 181 17.89 -10.59 1.89
N ARG A 182 17.85 -10.44 0.56
CA ARG A 182 17.51 -9.16 -0.09
C ARG A 182 16.10 -8.68 0.27
N MET A 183 15.17 -9.60 0.45
CA MET A 183 13.82 -9.25 0.87
C MET A 183 13.81 -8.80 2.33
N MET A 184 14.46 -9.57 3.23
CA MET A 184 14.54 -9.23 4.66
C MET A 184 15.22 -7.88 4.89
N SER A 185 16.32 -7.58 4.18
CA SER A 185 17.01 -6.29 4.29
C SER A 185 16.21 -5.07 3.82
N LYS A 186 15.14 -5.27 3.05
CA LYS A 186 14.20 -4.19 2.70
C LYS A 186 13.15 -3.94 3.78
N ILE A 187 12.89 -4.93 4.61
CA ILE A 187 11.94 -4.85 5.73
C ILE A 187 12.62 -4.24 6.97
N GLU A 188 13.90 -4.53 7.19
CA GLU A 188 14.70 -3.94 8.25
C GLU A 188 15.12 -2.52 7.84
N LEU A 189 14.47 -1.51 8.42
CA LEU A 189 14.96 -0.14 8.35
C LEU A 189 16.28 -0.06 9.12
N PRO A 190 17.36 0.53 8.56
CA PRO A 190 18.59 0.73 9.31
C PRO A 190 18.27 1.61 10.53
N GLU A 191 18.64 1.15 11.72
CA GLU A 191 18.69 1.99 12.91
C GLU A 191 19.66 3.13 12.62
N LEU A 192 19.12 4.34 12.49
CA LEU A 192 19.93 5.54 12.39
C LEU A 192 20.59 5.75 13.76
N GLU A 193 21.88 5.50 13.86
CA GLU A 193 22.68 5.94 14.99
C GLU A 193 22.56 7.46 15.11
N MET A 194 21.86 7.90 16.15
CA MET A 194 21.64 9.30 16.43
C MET A 194 22.92 9.89 17.04
N ALA A 195 23.64 10.66 16.24
CA ALA A 195 24.73 11.48 16.73
C ALA A 195 24.23 12.41 17.86
N GLU A 196 24.96 12.46 18.97
CA GLU A 196 24.68 13.34 20.09
C GLU A 196 24.83 14.81 19.66
N ILE A 197 23.71 15.49 19.42
CA ILE A 197 23.65 16.93 19.17
C ILE A 197 22.97 17.58 20.36
N SER A 198 23.59 18.62 20.90
CA SER A 198 23.37 19.19 22.25
C SER A 198 22.09 20.03 22.42
N SER A 199 21.30 20.34 21.40
CA SER A 199 20.09 21.19 21.51
C SER A 199 18.82 20.39 21.68
N LYS A 200 18.00 20.72 22.70
CA LYS A 200 16.68 20.14 22.93
C LYS A 200 15.60 20.70 22.00
N ILE A 201 15.74 21.96 21.55
CA ILE A 201 14.80 22.64 20.65
C ILE A 201 15.34 22.52 19.22
N VAL A 202 14.54 21.96 18.32
CA VAL A 202 14.88 21.78 16.91
C VAL A 202 14.44 23.00 16.10
N ALA A 203 13.21 23.47 16.33
CA ALA A 203 12.67 24.66 15.68
C ALA A 203 11.71 25.40 16.61
N GLU A 204 11.66 26.72 16.50
CA GLU A 204 10.70 27.56 17.21
C GLU A 204 10.10 28.59 16.26
N PHE A 205 8.79 28.55 16.12
CA PHE A 205 8.01 29.48 15.35
C PHE A 205 7.32 30.46 16.30
N LYS A 206 7.52 31.77 16.10
CA LYS A 206 6.91 32.80 16.93
C LYS A 206 6.13 33.77 16.07
N SER A 207 4.82 33.82 16.24
CA SER A 207 3.93 34.74 15.54
C SER A 207 4.13 34.74 14.01
N VAL A 208 4.35 33.56 13.44
CA VAL A 208 4.59 33.40 12.01
C VAL A 208 3.28 33.66 11.25
N ASN A 209 3.37 34.49 10.21
CA ASN A 209 2.28 34.76 9.31
C ASN A 209 2.68 34.36 7.89
N LYS A 210 1.84 33.62 7.20
CA LYS A 210 2.02 33.25 5.80
C LYS A 210 0.72 33.38 5.04
N SER A 211 0.72 34.13 3.95
CA SER A 211 -0.41 34.26 3.05
C SER A 211 0.05 34.13 1.61
N PHE A 212 -0.86 33.74 0.74
CA PHE A 212 -0.68 33.74 -0.71
C PHE A 212 -1.63 34.74 -1.34
N ASN A 213 -1.22 35.28 -2.48
CA ASN A 213 -2.06 36.16 -3.28
C ASN A 213 -2.51 35.41 -4.52
N GLU A 214 -3.79 35.09 -4.61
CA GLU A 214 -4.41 34.39 -5.72
C GLU A 214 -5.51 35.27 -6.31
N ASP A 215 -5.40 35.64 -7.57
CA ASP A 215 -6.34 36.52 -8.30
C ASP A 215 -6.69 37.81 -7.57
N GLY A 216 -5.68 38.45 -6.90
CA GLY A 216 -5.88 39.68 -6.15
C GLY A 216 -6.54 39.53 -4.78
N ARG A 217 -6.79 38.31 -4.33
CA ARG A 217 -7.26 37.99 -2.97
C ARG A 217 -6.11 37.45 -2.13
N VAL A 218 -5.94 37.99 -0.94
CA VAL A 218 -4.96 37.52 0.04
C VAL A 218 -5.60 36.37 0.84
N ILE A 219 -5.08 35.18 0.66
CA ILE A 219 -5.51 33.97 1.39
C ILE A 219 -4.51 33.72 2.50
N PRO A 220 -4.87 33.97 3.78
CA PRO A 220 -4.01 33.67 4.90
C PRO A 220 -3.98 32.15 5.14
N ILE A 221 -2.79 31.57 5.26
CA ILE A 221 -2.59 30.15 5.58
C ILE A 221 -2.17 29.99 7.05
N LEU A 222 -1.30 30.86 7.52
CA LEU A 222 -0.87 30.89 8.92
C LEU A 222 -1.03 32.31 9.44
N GLU A 223 -1.67 32.47 10.59
CA GLU A 223 -1.84 33.74 11.29
C GLU A 223 -1.36 33.60 12.75
N LYS A 224 -0.39 34.44 13.12
CA LYS A 224 0.19 34.46 14.48
C LYS A 224 0.55 33.06 15.00
N PHE A 225 1.00 32.20 14.08
CA PHE A 225 1.27 30.82 14.38
C PHE A 225 2.46 30.67 15.31
N ASN A 226 2.30 29.89 16.38
CA ASN A 226 3.33 29.62 17.36
C ASN A 226 3.47 28.10 17.52
N LEU A 227 4.67 27.58 17.34
CA LEU A 227 4.99 26.17 17.57
C LEU A 227 6.45 26.05 18.00
N ARG A 228 6.71 25.17 18.95
CA ARG A 228 8.05 24.76 19.34
C ARG A 228 8.17 23.27 19.10
N ILE A 229 9.18 22.88 18.34
CA ILE A 229 9.49 21.48 18.04
C ILE A 229 10.70 21.08 18.86
N MET A 230 10.54 20.08 19.70
CA MET A 230 11.56 19.53 20.55
C MET A 230 12.20 18.30 19.90
N ARG A 231 13.38 17.96 20.31
CA ARG A 231 14.02 16.72 19.89
C ARG A 231 13.23 15.52 20.40
N GLY A 232 12.88 14.61 19.49
CA GLY A 232 12.06 13.41 19.79
C GLY A 232 10.57 13.60 19.56
N ASP A 233 10.11 14.83 19.26
CA ASP A 233 8.71 15.04 18.88
C ASP A 233 8.40 14.31 17.58
N ARG A 234 7.21 13.72 17.53
CA ARG A 234 6.61 13.10 16.33
C ARG A 234 5.33 13.82 16.04
N ILE A 235 5.33 14.69 15.04
CA ILE A 235 4.22 15.59 14.75
C ILE A 235 3.52 15.14 13.47
N GLY A 236 2.24 14.79 13.57
CA GLY A 236 1.36 14.55 12.42
C GLY A 236 0.62 15.83 12.05
N ILE A 237 0.59 16.18 10.76
CA ILE A 237 -0.17 17.32 10.24
C ILE A 237 -1.36 16.81 9.48
N LEU A 238 -2.56 17.11 9.99
CA LEU A 238 -3.83 16.74 9.37
C LEU A 238 -4.55 17.98 8.84
N GLY A 239 -5.33 17.82 7.78
CA GLY A 239 -6.13 18.88 7.18
C GLY A 239 -6.59 18.53 5.78
N LYS A 240 -7.62 19.20 5.29
CA LYS A 240 -8.16 19.03 3.93
C LYS A 240 -7.15 19.42 2.85
N ASN A 241 -7.36 18.94 1.61
CA ASN A 241 -6.56 19.35 0.48
C ASN A 241 -6.75 20.87 0.24
N GLY A 242 -5.65 21.57 -0.04
CA GLY A 242 -5.66 23.03 -0.14
C GLY A 242 -5.61 23.78 1.20
N SER A 243 -5.66 23.10 2.37
CA SER A 243 -5.58 23.78 3.69
C SER A 243 -4.20 24.33 4.05
N GLY A 244 -3.20 24.19 3.18
CA GLY A 244 -1.85 24.72 3.42
C GLY A 244 -0.90 23.76 4.12
N LYS A 245 -1.17 22.44 4.19
CA LYS A 245 -0.27 21.43 4.81
C LYS A 245 1.15 21.49 4.26
N THR A 246 1.30 21.66 2.96
CA THR A 246 2.61 21.74 2.30
C THR A 246 3.30 23.10 2.52
N THR A 247 2.55 24.13 2.92
CA THR A 247 3.08 25.47 3.22
C THR A 247 3.69 25.54 4.62
N PHE A 248 3.22 24.70 5.50
CA PHE A 248 3.74 24.51 6.86
C PHE A 248 5.11 23.82 6.84
#